data_fdb2005f824c96538cc2df276947802d
#
_entry.id   fdb2005f824c96538cc2df276947802d
#
_cell.length_a   1.000
_cell.length_b   1.000
_cell.length_c   1.000
_cell.angle_alpha   90.00
_cell.angle_beta   90.00
_cell.angle_gamma   90.00
#
_symmetry.space_group_name_H-M   'P 1'
#
loop_
_entity.id
_entity.type
_entity.pdbx_description
1 polymer ?
#
loop_
_entity_poly.entity_id
_entity_poly.type
_entity_poly.pdbx_seq_one_letter_code
_entity_poly.pdbx_strand_id
1 'polypeptide(L)'
;MLRLYQPCLPTRALKAPTGANWIHEIKHDGFRIIARRINGRVRLQTKQGYDYAERYPEIVEAISRLKVSSIVLDGEAMCFTGPAHDFDKLWNRTHDHEAKLCAFDLLELDGEDYRPKPLAERKKKLFKLLRRVWRGIEYVEHLEGDGAVIFEHACKLGLEGIVCTRFTLPSRPVEDLDQSQKPSAPCHAARQRSV
;
A
#
# COMPACT_ATOMS: atom_id res chain seq x y z
N MET A 1 -11.19 -21.56 9.38
CA MET A 1 -10.88 -21.37 7.95
C MET A 1 -10.04 -20.09 7.82
N LEU A 2 -8.85 -20.15 7.22
CA LEU A 2 -7.98 -18.97 7.07
C LEU A 2 -8.59 -18.03 6.01
N ARG A 3 -9.01 -16.82 6.44
CA ARG A 3 -9.48 -15.81 5.49
C ARG A 3 -8.39 -15.50 4.46
N LEU A 4 -8.71 -15.58 3.18
CA LEU A 4 -7.83 -15.12 2.11
C LEU A 4 -7.98 -13.59 1.99
N TYR A 5 -6.86 -12.90 1.98
CA TYR A 5 -6.78 -11.47 1.71
C TYR A 5 -6.12 -11.30 0.35
N GLN A 6 -6.86 -10.71 -0.57
CA GLN A 6 -6.33 -10.36 -1.89
C GLN A 6 -6.16 -8.84 -1.98
N PRO A 7 -5.07 -8.34 -2.58
CA PRO A 7 -4.89 -6.91 -2.77
C PRO A 7 -5.91 -6.37 -3.75
N CYS A 8 -6.49 -5.21 -3.44
CA CYS A 8 -7.25 -4.44 -4.41
C CYS A 8 -6.28 -3.86 -5.45
N LEU A 9 -6.50 -4.18 -6.72
CA LEU A 9 -5.63 -3.72 -7.81
C LEU A 9 -6.23 -2.48 -8.46
N PRO A 10 -5.49 -1.35 -8.52
CA PRO A 10 -5.96 -0.17 -9.20
C PRO A 10 -5.98 -0.39 -10.72
N THR A 11 -6.94 0.27 -11.40
CA THR A 11 -7.03 0.32 -12.85
C THR A 11 -6.43 1.62 -13.39
N ARG A 12 -5.96 1.64 -14.64
CA ARG A 12 -5.40 2.84 -15.26
C ARG A 12 -6.51 3.85 -15.60
N ALA A 13 -6.29 5.15 -15.34
CA ALA A 13 -7.14 6.25 -15.79
C ALA A 13 -6.36 7.23 -16.64
N LEU A 14 -7.09 7.88 -17.57
CA LEU A 14 -6.52 8.94 -18.40
C LEU A 14 -6.39 10.26 -17.64
N LYS A 15 -7.21 10.45 -16.60
CA LYS A 15 -7.22 11.67 -15.77
C LYS A 15 -7.38 11.28 -14.31
N ALA A 16 -6.68 11.99 -13.43
CA ALA A 16 -6.90 11.89 -12.01
C ALA A 16 -8.30 12.42 -11.65
N PRO A 17 -9.07 11.71 -10.83
CA PRO A 17 -10.37 12.19 -10.38
C PRO A 17 -10.20 13.39 -9.45
N THR A 18 -11.23 14.25 -9.42
CA THR A 18 -11.32 15.43 -8.55
C THR A 18 -12.53 15.33 -7.63
N GLY A 19 -12.52 16.10 -6.54
CA GLY A 19 -13.63 16.21 -5.59
C GLY A 19 -13.31 15.69 -4.19
N ALA A 20 -14.08 16.17 -3.21
CA ALA A 20 -13.82 15.98 -1.77
C ALA A 20 -13.84 14.51 -1.28
N ASN A 21 -14.34 13.57 -2.08
CA ASN A 21 -14.41 12.16 -1.72
C ASN A 21 -13.19 11.35 -2.21
N TRP A 22 -12.21 12.01 -2.81
CA TRP A 22 -11.03 11.37 -3.34
C TRP A 22 -9.79 11.71 -2.52
N ILE A 23 -8.99 10.70 -2.25
CA ILE A 23 -7.65 10.83 -1.74
C ILE A 23 -6.65 10.33 -2.78
N HIS A 24 -5.45 10.87 -2.70
CA HIS A 24 -4.36 10.60 -3.63
C HIS A 24 -3.13 10.18 -2.84
N GLU A 25 -2.57 9.05 -3.18
CA GLU A 25 -1.34 8.53 -2.59
C GLU A 25 -0.26 8.46 -3.66
N ILE A 26 0.98 8.69 -3.28
CA ILE A 26 2.10 8.48 -4.19
C ILE A 26 2.15 6.99 -4.58
N LYS A 27 2.23 6.73 -5.88
CA LYS A 27 2.41 5.36 -6.36
C LYS A 27 3.85 4.94 -6.10
N HIS A 28 3.99 3.96 -5.25
CA HIS A 28 5.27 3.34 -4.94
C HIS A 28 5.59 2.23 -5.94
N ASP A 29 6.86 2.10 -6.31
CA ASP A 29 7.38 1.02 -7.16
C ASP A 29 8.15 0.02 -6.30
N GLY A 30 7.55 -1.11 -6.01
CA GLY A 30 8.09 -2.14 -5.13
C GLY A 30 7.37 -3.48 -5.30
N PHE A 31 7.36 -4.30 -4.27
CA PHE A 31 6.59 -5.53 -4.24
C PHE A 31 5.36 -5.39 -3.36
N ARG A 32 4.16 -5.57 -3.95
CA ARG A 32 2.91 -5.59 -3.18
C ARG A 32 2.91 -6.73 -2.18
N ILE A 33 2.67 -6.39 -0.92
CA ILE A 33 2.68 -7.33 0.21
C ILE A 33 1.40 -7.22 1.02
N ILE A 34 0.72 -8.34 1.20
CA ILE A 34 -0.23 -8.52 2.29
C ILE A 34 0.54 -9.06 3.50
N ALA A 35 0.79 -8.17 4.43
CA ALA A 35 1.53 -8.50 5.64
C ALA A 35 0.56 -8.93 6.75
N ARG A 36 0.75 -10.14 7.28
CA ARG A 36 -0.18 -10.75 8.21
C ARG A 36 0.54 -11.30 9.42
N ARG A 37 0.05 -10.98 10.63
CA ARG A 37 0.45 -11.66 11.87
C ARG A 37 -0.75 -12.30 12.55
N ILE A 38 -0.65 -13.61 12.80
CA ILE A 38 -1.66 -14.38 13.52
C ILE A 38 -0.92 -15.38 14.41
N ASN A 39 -1.33 -15.51 15.67
CA ASN A 39 -0.71 -16.40 16.65
C ASN A 39 0.82 -16.23 16.74
N GLY A 40 1.30 -14.98 16.69
CA GLY A 40 2.72 -14.64 16.74
C GLY A 40 3.51 -14.89 15.45
N ARG A 41 2.95 -15.55 14.43
CA ARG A 41 3.62 -15.83 13.17
C ARG A 41 3.33 -14.73 12.16
N VAL A 42 4.39 -14.17 11.57
CA VAL A 42 4.31 -13.19 10.48
C VAL A 42 4.46 -13.89 9.13
N ARG A 43 3.65 -13.50 8.16
CA ARG A 43 3.77 -13.87 6.75
C ARG A 43 3.69 -12.61 5.90
N LEU A 44 4.50 -12.55 4.85
CA LEU A 44 4.56 -11.46 3.88
C LEU A 44 4.17 -12.01 2.51
N GLN A 45 2.87 -12.05 2.23
CA GLN A 45 2.34 -12.65 1.03
C GLN A 45 2.41 -11.68 -0.16
N THR A 46 3.09 -12.08 -1.23
CA THR A 46 3.10 -11.36 -2.51
C THR A 46 1.79 -11.53 -3.26
N LYS A 47 1.58 -10.71 -4.31
CA LYS A 47 0.44 -10.85 -5.23
C LYS A 47 0.32 -12.25 -5.83
N GLN A 48 1.44 -12.93 -6.07
CA GLN A 48 1.49 -14.30 -6.61
C GLN A 48 1.33 -15.38 -5.55
N GLY A 49 1.20 -15.02 -4.26
CA GLY A 49 1.02 -15.95 -3.15
C GLY A 49 2.32 -16.43 -2.48
N TYR A 50 3.49 -16.00 -2.93
CA TYR A 50 4.77 -16.34 -2.28
C TYR A 50 4.88 -15.68 -0.90
N ASP A 51 5.55 -16.36 0.05
CA ASP A 51 5.87 -15.80 1.36
C ASP A 51 7.29 -15.20 1.34
N TYR A 52 7.38 -13.89 1.52
CA TYR A 52 8.65 -13.16 1.56
C TYR A 52 9.12 -12.83 2.99
N ALA A 53 8.63 -13.54 4.01
CA ALA A 53 9.03 -13.29 5.40
C ALA A 53 10.54 -13.47 5.62
N GLU A 54 11.15 -14.49 5.04
CA GLU A 54 12.60 -14.70 5.12
C GLU A 54 13.39 -13.64 4.34
N ARG A 55 12.79 -13.09 3.29
CA ARG A 55 13.40 -12.08 2.43
C ARG A 55 13.46 -10.70 3.10
N TYR A 56 12.44 -10.34 3.89
CA TYR A 56 12.28 -9.01 4.49
C TYR A 56 12.26 -9.06 6.02
N PRO A 57 13.37 -9.37 6.69
CA PRO A 57 13.42 -9.56 8.15
C PRO A 57 13.07 -8.30 8.94
N GLU A 58 13.43 -7.09 8.47
CA GLU A 58 13.10 -5.82 9.12
C GLU A 58 11.56 -5.61 9.17
N ILE A 59 10.85 -5.97 8.09
CA ILE A 59 9.38 -5.89 8.06
C ILE A 59 8.77 -6.87 9.05
N VAL A 60 9.27 -8.11 9.09
CA VAL A 60 8.81 -9.14 10.03
C VAL A 60 9.01 -8.69 11.48
N GLU A 61 10.18 -8.14 11.79
CA GLU A 61 10.48 -7.63 13.13
C GLU A 61 9.54 -6.47 13.52
N ALA A 62 9.35 -5.50 12.63
CA ALA A 62 8.46 -4.36 12.87
C ALA A 62 7.04 -4.81 13.18
N ILE A 63 6.47 -5.73 12.38
CA ILE A 63 5.12 -6.28 12.58
C ILE A 63 5.03 -7.09 13.88
N SER A 64 6.08 -7.84 14.20
CA SER A 64 6.13 -8.65 15.43
C SER A 64 6.10 -7.80 16.70
N ARG A 65 6.65 -6.59 16.66
CA ARG A 65 6.68 -5.64 17.78
C ARG A 65 5.40 -4.82 17.98
N LEU A 66 4.47 -4.85 17.03
CA LEU A 66 3.18 -4.14 17.19
C LEU A 66 2.42 -4.73 18.39
N LYS A 67 1.90 -3.85 19.26
CA LYS A 67 1.14 -4.24 20.45
C LYS A 67 -0.32 -4.56 20.10
N VAL A 68 -0.53 -5.62 19.32
CA VAL A 68 -1.85 -6.13 18.87
C VAL A 68 -1.81 -7.66 18.89
N SER A 69 -2.93 -8.36 18.95
CA SER A 69 -2.98 -9.83 18.93
C SER A 69 -2.87 -10.40 17.52
N SER A 70 -3.56 -9.77 16.56
CA SER A 70 -3.46 -10.09 15.14
C SER A 70 -3.57 -8.83 14.28
N ILE A 71 -3.03 -8.88 13.08
CA ILE A 71 -3.11 -7.77 12.13
C ILE A 71 -2.93 -8.25 10.69
N VAL A 72 -3.67 -7.63 9.77
CA VAL A 72 -3.45 -7.77 8.33
C VAL A 72 -3.37 -6.38 7.70
N LEU A 73 -2.24 -6.10 7.06
CA LEU A 73 -1.92 -4.85 6.39
C LEU A 73 -1.76 -5.08 4.89
N ASP A 74 -2.14 -4.09 4.11
CA ASP A 74 -1.83 -4.01 2.69
C ASP A 74 -0.81 -2.89 2.46
N GLY A 75 0.25 -3.17 1.73
CA GLY A 75 1.35 -2.24 1.52
C GLY A 75 2.25 -2.62 0.37
N GLU A 76 3.26 -1.80 0.15
CA GLU A 76 4.32 -2.03 -0.82
C GLU A 76 5.65 -2.19 -0.08
N ALA A 77 6.38 -3.29 -0.33
CA ALA A 77 7.74 -3.44 0.18
C ALA A 77 8.69 -2.65 -0.71
N MET A 78 9.49 -1.78 -0.09
CA MET A 78 10.37 -0.85 -0.78
C MET A 78 11.74 -0.82 -0.14
N CYS A 79 12.77 -0.51 -0.95
CA CYS A 79 14.09 -0.13 -0.49
C CYS A 79 14.34 1.35 -0.78
N PHE A 80 14.91 2.07 0.18
CA PHE A 80 15.19 3.48 0.06
C PHE A 80 16.72 3.69 0.02
N THR A 81 17.20 4.36 -1.03
CA THR A 81 18.60 4.80 -1.12
C THR A 81 18.61 6.32 -0.97
N GLY A 82 18.79 6.80 0.26
CA GLY A 82 18.59 8.22 0.54
C GLY A 82 17.14 8.62 0.36
N PRO A 83 16.82 9.76 -0.28
CA PRO A 83 15.45 10.22 -0.49
C PRO A 83 14.73 9.54 -1.66
N ALA A 84 15.42 8.72 -2.47
CA ALA A 84 14.85 8.09 -3.66
C ALA A 84 14.55 6.60 -3.44
N HIS A 85 13.52 6.11 -4.14
CA HIS A 85 13.20 4.68 -4.20
C HIS A 85 14.17 3.98 -5.14
N ASP A 86 14.55 2.75 -4.80
CA ASP A 86 15.45 1.95 -5.62
C ASP A 86 14.86 0.54 -5.80
N PHE A 87 14.03 0.39 -6.84
CA PHE A 87 13.43 -0.90 -7.18
C PHE A 87 14.48 -1.93 -7.58
N ASP A 88 15.56 -1.53 -8.24
CA ASP A 88 16.60 -2.44 -8.71
C ASP A 88 17.27 -3.17 -7.54
N LYS A 89 17.40 -2.52 -6.39
CA LYS A 89 17.94 -3.15 -5.17
C LYS A 89 17.07 -4.27 -4.64
N LEU A 90 15.74 -4.09 -4.66
CA LEU A 90 14.81 -5.15 -4.30
C LEU A 90 14.78 -6.25 -5.36
N TRP A 91 14.81 -5.88 -6.63
CA TRP A 91 14.82 -6.86 -7.72
C TRP A 91 16.04 -7.76 -7.66
N ASN A 92 17.22 -7.17 -7.46
CA ASN A 92 18.50 -7.88 -7.39
C ASN A 92 18.77 -8.52 -6.03
N ARG A 93 17.87 -8.38 -5.05
CA ARG A 93 17.97 -8.93 -3.67
C ARG A 93 19.19 -8.47 -2.89
N THR A 94 19.87 -7.42 -3.31
CA THR A 94 21.11 -6.96 -2.67
C THR A 94 20.87 -6.26 -1.34
N HIS A 95 19.65 -5.73 -1.11
CA HIS A 95 19.29 -4.94 0.07
C HIS A 95 17.95 -5.37 0.67
N ASP A 96 17.60 -6.65 0.54
CA ASP A 96 16.34 -7.20 1.08
C ASP A 96 16.20 -6.97 2.61
N HIS A 97 17.31 -6.94 3.33
CA HIS A 97 17.35 -6.67 4.77
C HIS A 97 17.08 -5.21 5.15
N GLU A 98 17.13 -4.28 4.18
CA GLU A 98 16.80 -2.86 4.38
C GLU A 98 15.38 -2.51 3.93
N ALA A 99 14.63 -3.49 3.41
CA ALA A 99 13.29 -3.28 2.90
C ALA A 99 12.34 -2.83 4.02
N LYS A 100 11.49 -1.84 3.70
CA LYS A 100 10.42 -1.35 4.55
C LYS A 100 9.07 -1.62 3.90
N LEU A 101 8.03 -1.85 4.70
CA LEU A 101 6.65 -1.90 4.24
C LEU A 101 6.03 -0.50 4.30
N CYS A 102 5.75 0.09 3.15
CA CYS A 102 4.91 1.28 3.01
C CYS A 102 3.45 0.85 3.07
N ALA A 103 2.87 0.86 4.30
CA ALA A 103 1.52 0.39 4.56
C ALA A 103 0.50 1.50 4.28
N PHE A 104 -0.48 1.21 3.44
CA PHE A 104 -1.52 2.17 3.04
C PHE A 104 -2.93 1.70 3.40
N ASP A 105 -3.16 0.43 3.78
CA ASP A 105 -4.48 -0.05 4.21
C ASP A 105 -4.39 -1.03 5.38
N LEU A 106 -5.44 -1.04 6.22
CA LEU A 106 -5.66 -1.95 7.33
C LEU A 106 -6.86 -2.85 7.02
N LEU A 107 -6.62 -4.14 6.86
CA LEU A 107 -7.64 -5.11 6.46
C LEU A 107 -8.23 -5.88 7.64
N GLU A 108 -7.43 -6.15 8.69
CA GLU A 108 -7.87 -6.82 9.92
C GLU A 108 -7.07 -6.31 11.11
N LEU A 109 -7.69 -6.22 12.27
CA LEU A 109 -7.04 -5.91 13.53
C LEU A 109 -7.73 -6.66 14.68
N ASP A 110 -6.93 -7.43 15.47
CA ASP A 110 -7.38 -8.18 16.64
C ASP A 110 -8.61 -9.08 16.38
N GLY A 111 -8.65 -9.69 15.17
CA GLY A 111 -9.73 -10.54 14.69
C GLY A 111 -10.92 -9.82 14.06
N GLU A 112 -10.97 -8.47 14.16
CA GLU A 112 -12.02 -7.67 13.51
C GLU A 112 -11.66 -7.40 12.05
N ASP A 113 -12.59 -7.71 11.13
CA ASP A 113 -12.48 -7.39 9.70
C ASP A 113 -12.75 -5.90 9.47
N TYR A 114 -11.72 -5.17 9.01
CA TYR A 114 -11.82 -3.73 8.72
C TYR A 114 -12.24 -3.44 7.28
N ARG A 115 -12.23 -4.41 6.38
CA ARG A 115 -12.57 -4.20 4.95
C ARG A 115 -13.95 -3.60 4.71
N PRO A 116 -15.01 -3.94 5.49
CA PRO A 116 -16.32 -3.31 5.33
C PRO A 116 -16.37 -1.83 5.78
N LYS A 117 -15.37 -1.37 6.56
CA LYS A 117 -15.33 0.01 7.04
C LYS A 117 -14.86 0.97 5.95
N PRO A 118 -15.28 2.24 6.00
CA PRO A 118 -14.76 3.28 5.11
C PRO A 118 -13.23 3.39 5.18
N LEU A 119 -12.59 3.68 4.05
CA LEU A 119 -11.13 3.82 3.98
C LEU A 119 -10.60 4.87 4.97
N ALA A 120 -11.35 5.96 5.18
CA ALA A 120 -11.05 7.00 6.19
C ALA A 120 -10.81 6.43 7.59
N GLU A 121 -11.68 5.53 8.04
CA GLU A 121 -11.56 4.89 9.35
C GLU A 121 -10.36 3.95 9.41
N ARG A 122 -10.15 3.16 8.34
CA ARG A 122 -9.04 2.23 8.24
C ARG A 122 -7.70 2.97 8.28
N LYS A 123 -7.55 4.04 7.50
CA LYS A 123 -6.35 4.89 7.49
C LYS A 123 -6.11 5.58 8.83
N LYS A 124 -7.14 6.13 9.45
CA LYS A 124 -7.04 6.74 10.79
C LYS A 124 -6.54 5.74 11.84
N LYS A 125 -7.03 4.49 11.78
CA LYS A 125 -6.58 3.43 12.70
C LYS A 125 -5.16 3.00 12.38
N LEU A 126 -4.82 2.81 11.11
CA LEU A 126 -3.48 2.46 10.64
C LEU A 126 -2.45 3.50 11.07
N PHE A 127 -2.72 4.79 10.85
CA PHE A 127 -1.86 5.88 11.31
C PHE A 127 -1.59 5.81 12.82
N LYS A 128 -2.64 5.61 13.65
CA LYS A 128 -2.48 5.49 15.10
C LYS A 128 -1.59 4.31 15.51
N LEU A 129 -1.66 3.21 14.78
CA LEU A 129 -0.84 2.02 15.04
C LEU A 129 0.62 2.25 14.67
N LEU A 130 0.88 2.91 13.53
CA LEU A 130 2.20 3.01 12.93
C LEU A 130 2.99 4.28 13.30
N ARG A 131 2.35 5.36 13.76
CA ARG A 131 3.00 6.67 14.04
C ARG A 131 4.18 6.64 15.01
N ARG A 132 4.40 5.55 15.74
CA ARG A 132 5.51 5.35 16.68
C ARG A 132 6.44 4.20 16.28
N VAL A 133 6.26 3.66 15.09
CA VAL A 133 7.15 2.62 14.57
C VAL A 133 8.30 3.31 13.84
N TRP A 134 9.54 2.93 14.17
CA TRP A 134 10.74 3.64 13.71
C TRP A 134 11.44 2.95 12.55
N ARG A 135 11.22 1.64 12.37
CA ARG A 135 11.92 0.81 11.38
C ARG A 135 10.98 -0.23 10.76
N GLY A 136 11.30 -0.66 9.56
CA GLY A 136 10.70 -1.80 8.88
C GLY A 136 9.28 -1.58 8.36
N ILE A 137 8.56 -0.56 8.84
CA ILE A 137 7.20 -0.24 8.39
C ILE A 137 6.94 1.26 8.51
N GLU A 138 6.29 1.83 7.49
CA GLU A 138 5.89 3.23 7.43
C GLU A 138 4.42 3.35 7.01
N TYR A 139 3.73 4.36 7.54
CA TYR A 139 2.38 4.72 7.09
C TYR A 139 2.48 5.56 5.82
N VAL A 140 1.74 5.21 4.79
CA VAL A 140 1.63 6.02 3.57
C VAL A 140 0.60 7.11 3.78
N GLU A 141 1.07 8.35 3.79
CA GLU A 141 0.20 9.52 3.85
C GLU A 141 -0.58 9.70 2.56
N HIS A 142 -1.74 10.31 2.66
CA HIS A 142 -2.58 10.67 1.52
C HIS A 142 -2.75 12.17 1.43
N LEU A 143 -2.98 12.64 0.22
CA LEU A 143 -3.25 14.03 -0.11
C LEU A 143 -4.72 14.18 -0.51
N GLU A 144 -5.34 15.23 -0.03
CA GLU A 144 -6.67 15.66 -0.44
C GLU A 144 -6.55 16.84 -1.40
N GLY A 145 -7.50 17.02 -2.33
CA GLY A 145 -7.50 18.14 -3.24
C GLY A 145 -7.69 17.75 -4.71
N ASP A 146 -7.19 18.62 -5.61
CA ASP A 146 -7.28 18.38 -7.06
C ASP A 146 -6.27 17.33 -7.50
N GLY A 147 -6.76 16.17 -7.92
CA GLY A 147 -5.92 15.06 -8.36
C GLY A 147 -5.04 15.40 -9.56
N ALA A 148 -5.48 16.31 -10.45
CA ALA A 148 -4.67 16.72 -11.60
C ALA A 148 -3.44 17.53 -11.16
N VAL A 149 -3.62 18.44 -10.20
CA VAL A 149 -2.54 19.23 -9.61
C VAL A 149 -1.55 18.34 -8.87
N ILE A 150 -2.08 17.41 -8.05
CA ILE A 150 -1.25 16.47 -7.29
C ILE A 150 -0.44 15.57 -8.24
N PHE A 151 -1.08 15.08 -9.31
CA PHE A 151 -0.40 14.28 -10.33
C PHE A 151 0.71 15.05 -11.05
N GLU A 152 0.46 16.30 -11.43
CA GLU A 152 1.46 17.16 -12.06
C GLU A 152 2.69 17.35 -11.15
N HIS A 153 2.46 17.59 -9.84
CA HIS A 153 3.55 17.71 -8.88
C HIS A 153 4.32 16.39 -8.71
N ALA A 154 3.63 15.24 -8.64
CA ALA A 154 4.27 13.95 -8.59
C ALA A 154 5.19 13.71 -9.80
N CYS A 155 4.72 14.07 -11.01
CA CYS A 155 5.52 13.99 -12.23
C CYS A 155 6.77 14.91 -12.19
N LYS A 156 6.62 16.16 -11.72
CA LYS A 156 7.76 17.10 -11.57
C LYS A 156 8.82 16.58 -10.59
N LEU A 157 8.42 15.82 -9.58
CA LEU A 157 9.32 15.17 -8.63
C LEU A 157 9.92 13.85 -9.14
N GLY A 158 9.59 13.43 -10.38
CA GLY A 158 10.09 12.17 -10.96
C GLY A 158 9.47 10.92 -10.36
N LEU A 159 8.31 11.04 -9.66
CA LEU A 159 7.61 9.92 -9.09
C LEU A 159 6.82 9.14 -10.17
N GLU A 160 6.58 7.85 -9.94
CA GLU A 160 5.90 6.97 -10.93
C GLU A 160 4.47 7.44 -11.27
N GLY A 161 3.81 8.10 -10.33
CA GLY A 161 2.45 8.60 -10.45
C GLY A 161 1.72 8.63 -9.11
N ILE A 162 0.40 8.60 -9.17
CA ILE A 162 -0.47 8.57 -7.98
C ILE A 162 -1.50 7.46 -8.07
N VAL A 163 -1.96 7.00 -6.92
CA VAL A 163 -3.12 6.12 -6.75
C VAL A 163 -4.25 6.96 -6.17
N CYS A 164 -5.40 6.95 -6.85
CA CYS A 164 -6.57 7.70 -6.41
C CYS A 164 -7.62 6.72 -5.88
N THR A 165 -8.10 6.97 -4.65
CA THR A 165 -9.08 6.09 -4.01
C THR A 165 -10.21 6.90 -3.40
N ARG A 166 -11.44 6.37 -3.44
CA ARG A 166 -12.57 7.01 -2.75
C ARG A 166 -12.46 6.79 -1.25
N PHE A 167 -12.49 7.88 -0.49
CA PHE A 167 -12.26 7.87 0.95
C PHE A 167 -13.38 7.19 1.75
N THR A 168 -14.59 7.18 1.20
CA THR A 168 -15.78 6.64 1.86
C THR A 168 -16.08 5.19 1.51
N LEU A 169 -15.33 4.58 0.58
CA LEU A 169 -15.62 3.21 0.14
C LEU A 169 -14.99 2.15 1.05
N PRO A 170 -15.69 1.02 1.26
CA PRO A 170 -15.11 -0.17 1.85
C PRO A 170 -14.07 -0.80 0.90
N SER A 171 -13.15 -1.60 1.45
CA SER A 171 -12.26 -2.45 0.65
C SER A 171 -13.06 -3.66 0.16
N ARG A 172 -13.18 -3.82 -1.16
CA ARG A 172 -13.83 -4.98 -1.76
C ARG A 172 -12.85 -5.81 -2.57
N PRO A 173 -12.94 -7.15 -2.54
CA PRO A 173 -12.28 -8.00 -3.52
C PRO A 173 -12.75 -7.66 -4.94
N VAL A 174 -11.88 -7.85 -5.93
CA VAL A 174 -12.17 -7.55 -7.35
C VAL A 174 -13.40 -8.31 -7.88
N GLU A 175 -13.74 -9.45 -7.28
CA GLU A 175 -14.84 -10.34 -7.68
C GLU A 175 -16.23 -9.74 -7.37
N ASP A 176 -16.33 -8.82 -6.40
CA ASP A 176 -17.61 -8.21 -5.99
C ASP A 176 -17.88 -6.84 -6.64
N LEU A 177 -17.03 -6.40 -7.56
CA LEU A 177 -17.19 -5.10 -8.22
C LEU A 177 -18.07 -5.28 -9.46
N ASP A 178 -19.29 -4.79 -9.38
CA ASP A 178 -20.09 -4.48 -10.57
C ASP A 178 -19.23 -3.61 -11.50
N GLN A 179 -19.22 -3.94 -12.79
CA GLN A 179 -18.37 -3.29 -13.79
C GLN A 179 -18.59 -1.76 -13.88
N SER A 180 -19.70 -1.25 -13.33
CA SER A 180 -20.02 0.18 -13.23
C SER A 180 -19.29 0.90 -12.09
N GLN A 181 -18.66 0.17 -11.14
CA GLN A 181 -18.00 0.74 -9.95
C GLN A 181 -16.53 0.33 -9.83
N LYS A 182 -15.84 0.13 -10.94
CA LYS A 182 -14.39 -0.15 -10.91
C LYS A 182 -13.67 0.95 -10.14
N PRO A 183 -12.80 0.59 -9.16
CA PRO A 183 -12.01 1.59 -8.47
C PRO A 183 -11.21 2.37 -9.51
N SER A 184 -11.24 3.68 -9.37
CA SER A 184 -10.52 4.57 -10.26
C SER A 184 -9.03 4.28 -10.20
N ALA A 185 -8.49 4.33 -11.32
CA ALA A 185 -7.23 3.94 -11.82
C ALA A 185 -6.01 4.69 -11.25
N PRO A 186 -4.81 4.07 -11.27
CA PRO A 186 -3.56 4.79 -11.17
C PRO A 186 -3.37 5.70 -12.38
N CYS A 187 -2.92 6.91 -12.12
CA CYS A 187 -2.46 7.80 -13.16
C CYS A 187 -1.04 7.35 -13.55
N HIS A 188 -0.85 6.96 -14.79
CA HIS A 188 0.49 6.75 -15.32
C HIS A 188 0.96 8.01 -16.02
N ALA A 189 2.11 8.54 -15.61
CA ALA A 189 2.90 9.36 -16.50
C ALA A 189 3.33 8.48 -17.68
N ALA A 190 3.04 8.93 -18.91
CA ALA A 190 3.61 8.29 -20.08
C ALA A 190 5.14 8.40 -19.95
N ARG A 191 5.84 7.27 -19.87
CA ARG A 191 7.29 7.25 -20.09
C ARG A 191 7.49 7.67 -21.55
N GLN A 192 7.87 8.91 -21.79
CA GLN A 192 8.52 9.27 -23.03
C GLN A 192 9.88 8.57 -23.02
N ARG A 193 10.00 7.50 -23.81
CA ARG A 193 11.32 7.00 -24.20
C ARG A 193 11.93 8.09 -25.06
N SER A 194 12.93 8.77 -24.54
CA SER A 194 13.86 9.54 -25.37
C SER A 194 14.61 8.54 -26.24
N VAL A 195 14.56 8.75 -27.54
CA VAL A 195 15.38 8.08 -28.53
C VAL A 195 16.82 8.53 -28.39
#